data_2aa1cf93fe79eb04c03d9452d76d905e
#
_entry.id   2aa1cf93fe79eb04c03d9452d76d905e
#
_cell.length_a   1.000
_cell.length_b   1.000
_cell.length_c   1.000
_cell.angle_alpha   90.00
_cell.angle_beta   90.00
_cell.angle_gamma   90.00
#
_symmetry.space_group_name_H-M   'P 1'
#
loop_
_entity.id
_entity.type
_entity.pdbx_description
1 polymer ?
#
loop_
_entity_poly.entity_id
_entity_poly.type
_entity_poly.pdbx_seq_one_letter_code
_entity_poly.pdbx_strand_id
1 'polypeptide(L)'
;MRPKSITRCEGNGMAENTEIRWEYDVVEVGQTGPKLTIEVTEELIATYAKAVRNPNPDYYPPESCELERLVKLAMPTMIFRVAPLRRPDIAANNGFTALEKASENPRQTPFSKCEVRWHAPIQSGDSITSFGHILSKEERRGNKFVTFRVEATNQNDEKVAEYDYTCVFEYGKGQNTRES
;
A
#
# COMPACT_ATOMS: atom_id res chain seq x y z
N MET A 1 -65.07 19.30 16.93
CA MET A 1 -63.82 20.00 16.72
C MET A 1 -62.69 19.15 17.26
N ARG A 2 -61.85 18.56 16.40
CA ARG A 2 -60.64 17.82 16.78
C ARG A 2 -59.41 18.66 16.40
N PRO A 3 -58.39 18.79 17.24
CA PRO A 3 -57.18 19.51 16.88
C PRO A 3 -56.29 18.63 15.99
N LYS A 4 -55.74 19.22 14.95
CA LYS A 4 -54.73 18.63 14.03
C LYS A 4 -53.39 18.54 14.74
N SER A 5 -52.82 17.35 14.82
CA SER A 5 -51.44 17.12 15.23
C SER A 5 -50.49 17.59 14.11
N ILE A 6 -49.62 18.50 14.42
CA ILE A 6 -48.51 18.93 13.54
C ILE A 6 -47.37 17.96 13.78
N THR A 7 -47.08 17.10 12.82
CA THR A 7 -45.88 16.26 12.80
C THR A 7 -44.69 17.14 12.40
N ARG A 8 -43.80 17.32 13.35
CA ARG A 8 -42.51 18.03 13.15
C ARG A 8 -41.59 17.05 12.42
N CYS A 9 -41.29 17.33 11.16
CA CYS A 9 -40.20 16.67 10.45
C CYS A 9 -38.87 17.13 11.04
N GLU A 10 -38.23 16.28 11.82
CA GLU A 10 -36.84 16.45 12.21
C GLU A 10 -35.96 16.23 10.97
N GLY A 11 -35.37 17.31 10.49
CA GLY A 11 -34.41 17.28 9.43
C GLY A 11 -33.17 16.53 9.91
N ASN A 12 -32.94 15.35 9.31
CA ASN A 12 -31.71 14.60 9.46
C ASN A 12 -30.60 15.40 8.77
N GLY A 13 -29.85 16.19 9.54
CA GLY A 13 -28.68 16.90 9.06
C GLY A 13 -27.65 15.86 8.65
N MET A 14 -27.56 15.56 7.34
CA MET A 14 -26.41 14.93 6.75
C MET A 14 -25.21 15.86 7.02
N ALA A 15 -24.33 15.44 7.93
CA ALA A 15 -23.01 16.05 8.03
C ALA A 15 -22.37 15.89 6.64
N GLU A 16 -22.18 17.00 5.93
CA GLU A 16 -21.33 17.03 4.74
C GLU A 16 -19.95 16.57 5.18
N ASN A 17 -19.65 15.33 4.87
CA ASN A 17 -18.31 14.79 5.07
C ASN A 17 -17.41 15.46 4.03
N THR A 18 -16.88 16.64 4.36
CA THR A 18 -16.03 17.42 3.47
C THR A 18 -14.77 16.60 3.22
N GLU A 19 -14.62 16.08 2.01
CA GLU A 19 -13.45 15.33 1.57
C GLU A 19 -12.19 16.20 1.69
N ILE A 20 -11.23 15.77 2.51
CA ILE A 20 -9.93 16.43 2.64
C ILE A 20 -8.91 15.65 1.84
N ARG A 21 -8.44 16.23 0.74
CA ARG A 21 -7.47 15.60 -0.17
C ARG A 21 -6.09 15.53 0.48
N TRP A 22 -5.41 14.39 0.30
CA TRP A 22 -4.06 14.18 0.81
C TRP A 22 -3.00 14.82 -0.10
N GLU A 23 -3.06 16.16 -0.20
CA GLU A 23 -2.11 16.97 -0.95
C GLU A 23 -0.76 17.05 -0.23
N TYR A 24 0.29 17.42 -0.95
CA TYR A 24 1.64 17.50 -0.37
C TYR A 24 1.71 18.31 0.92
N ASP A 25 0.96 19.40 1.01
CA ASP A 25 1.05 20.34 2.14
C ASP A 25 0.50 19.73 3.45
N VAL A 26 -0.47 18.78 3.37
CA VAL A 26 -1.05 18.09 4.53
C VAL A 26 -0.42 16.72 4.81
N VAL A 27 0.50 16.26 3.95
CA VAL A 27 1.31 15.07 4.24
C VAL A 27 2.30 15.42 5.35
N GLU A 28 2.38 14.58 6.37
CA GLU A 28 3.32 14.73 7.48
C GLU A 28 4.17 13.48 7.66
N VAL A 29 5.45 13.67 7.99
CA VAL A 29 6.36 12.57 8.34
C VAL A 29 5.82 11.85 9.57
N GLY A 30 5.80 10.51 9.52
CA GLY A 30 5.27 9.69 10.60
C GLY A 30 3.79 9.33 10.45
N GLN A 31 3.03 9.92 9.52
CA GLN A 31 1.69 9.40 9.20
C GLN A 31 1.80 7.95 8.78
N THR A 32 0.99 7.08 9.40
CA THR A 32 1.07 5.62 9.25
C THR A 32 -0.26 5.02 8.83
N GLY A 33 -0.20 3.89 8.14
CA GLY A 33 -1.37 3.08 7.78
C GLY A 33 -1.61 1.92 8.75
N PRO A 34 -2.74 1.23 8.60
CA PRO A 34 -3.04 0.04 9.38
C PRO A 34 -2.10 -1.12 8.99
N LYS A 35 -1.82 -1.99 9.96
CA LYS A 35 -1.10 -3.24 9.71
C LYS A 35 -1.91 -4.14 8.79
N LEU A 36 -1.19 -4.90 7.97
CA LEU A 36 -1.73 -5.95 7.10
C LEU A 36 -0.91 -7.21 7.31
N THR A 37 -1.59 -8.33 7.52
CA THR A 37 -0.95 -9.65 7.62
C THR A 37 -1.36 -10.50 6.42
N ILE A 38 -0.40 -11.13 5.76
CA ILE A 38 -0.61 -12.02 4.62
C ILE A 38 0.11 -13.34 4.88
N GLU A 39 -0.63 -14.44 4.78
CA GLU A 39 -0.08 -15.79 4.86
C GLU A 39 0.63 -16.15 3.54
N VAL A 40 1.86 -16.64 3.65
CA VAL A 40 2.67 -17.04 2.51
C VAL A 40 2.47 -18.55 2.28
N THR A 41 1.58 -18.88 1.35
CA THR A 41 1.32 -20.29 0.98
C THR A 41 2.16 -20.72 -0.22
N GLU A 42 2.36 -22.03 -0.38
CA GLU A 42 3.01 -22.59 -1.58
C GLU A 42 2.25 -22.20 -2.86
N GLU A 43 0.92 -22.18 -2.81
CA GLU A 43 0.08 -21.75 -3.92
C GLU A 43 0.32 -20.26 -4.26
N LEU A 44 0.47 -19.39 -3.26
CA LEU A 44 0.78 -17.99 -3.47
C LEU A 44 2.13 -17.80 -4.16
N ILE A 45 3.16 -18.57 -3.75
CA ILE A 45 4.49 -18.58 -4.37
C ILE A 45 4.40 -19.04 -5.82
N ALA A 46 3.75 -20.18 -6.09
CA ALA A 46 3.59 -20.73 -7.43
C ALA A 46 2.80 -19.78 -8.36
N THR A 47 1.71 -19.20 -7.85
CA THR A 47 0.90 -18.22 -8.59
C THR A 47 1.70 -16.98 -8.96
N TYR A 48 2.51 -16.47 -8.03
CA TYR A 48 3.40 -15.35 -8.29
C TYR A 48 4.46 -15.71 -9.34
N ALA A 49 5.13 -16.87 -9.21
CA ALA A 49 6.14 -17.33 -10.15
C ALA A 49 5.56 -17.45 -11.58
N LYS A 50 4.35 -18.00 -11.70
CA LYS A 50 3.61 -18.09 -12.96
C LYS A 50 3.30 -16.69 -13.54
N ALA A 51 2.84 -15.76 -12.73
CA ALA A 51 2.51 -14.41 -13.17
C ALA A 51 3.72 -13.65 -13.72
N VAL A 52 4.89 -13.82 -13.09
CA VAL A 52 6.15 -13.21 -13.55
C VAL A 52 6.90 -14.07 -14.57
N ARG A 53 6.30 -15.18 -15.02
CA ARG A 53 6.84 -16.11 -16.01
C ARG A 53 8.22 -16.66 -15.62
N ASN A 54 8.43 -16.94 -14.35
CA ASN A 54 9.65 -17.58 -13.89
C ASN A 54 9.55 -19.10 -14.12
N PRO A 55 10.41 -19.73 -14.94
CA PRO A 55 10.35 -21.15 -15.26
C PRO A 55 11.01 -22.04 -14.19
N ASN A 56 11.62 -21.49 -13.14
CA ASN A 56 12.36 -22.27 -12.16
C ASN A 56 11.41 -23.22 -11.39
N PRO A 57 11.62 -24.55 -11.47
CA PRO A 57 10.77 -25.55 -10.83
C PRO A 57 10.71 -25.43 -9.30
N ASP A 58 11.69 -24.80 -8.66
CA ASP A 58 11.73 -24.62 -7.22
C ASP A 58 10.52 -23.83 -6.67
N TYR A 59 9.87 -23.06 -7.54
CA TYR A 59 8.68 -22.26 -7.17
C TYR A 59 7.35 -22.99 -7.45
N TYR A 60 7.39 -24.19 -8.06
CA TYR A 60 6.18 -24.94 -8.39
C TYR A 60 6.09 -26.21 -7.57
N PRO A 61 4.86 -26.64 -7.19
CA PRO A 61 4.70 -27.93 -6.56
C PRO A 61 5.15 -29.04 -7.54
N PRO A 62 5.89 -30.03 -7.08
CA PRO A 62 6.26 -31.17 -7.94
C PRO A 62 4.99 -31.92 -8.37
N GLU A 63 4.85 -32.22 -9.66
CA GLU A 63 3.72 -32.97 -10.21
C GLU A 63 3.67 -34.42 -9.71
N SER A 64 4.77 -34.93 -9.16
CA SER A 64 4.89 -36.29 -8.63
C SER A 64 6.10 -36.40 -7.70
N CYS A 65 5.98 -36.08 -6.44
CA CYS A 65 7.00 -36.49 -5.47
C CYS A 65 6.44 -36.63 -4.07
N GLU A 66 6.52 -37.84 -3.51
CA GLU A 66 6.34 -38.14 -2.10
C GLU A 66 7.51 -37.61 -1.22
N LEU A 67 8.38 -36.78 -1.79
CA LEU A 67 9.49 -36.19 -1.06
C LEU A 67 8.98 -35.09 -0.14
N GLU A 68 9.27 -35.31 1.13
CA GLU A 68 9.09 -34.41 2.28
C GLU A 68 9.04 -32.92 1.90
N ARG A 69 8.03 -32.26 2.40
CA ARG A 69 7.76 -30.80 2.26
C ARG A 69 9.02 -29.97 2.41
N LEU A 70 9.71 -29.75 1.32
CA LEU A 70 10.74 -28.73 1.27
C LEU A 70 10.06 -27.38 1.42
N VAL A 71 10.44 -26.66 2.46
CA VAL A 71 10.01 -25.27 2.67
C VAL A 71 10.35 -24.46 1.42
N LYS A 72 9.37 -23.90 0.75
CA LYS A 72 9.57 -23.12 -0.46
C LYS A 72 9.90 -21.69 -0.12
N LEU A 73 11.00 -21.21 -0.68
CA LEU A 73 11.37 -19.80 -0.57
C LEU A 73 10.54 -18.95 -1.53
N ALA A 74 10.06 -17.82 -1.03
CA ALA A 74 9.44 -16.82 -1.88
C ALA A 74 10.51 -16.07 -2.70
N MET A 75 10.17 -15.69 -3.93
CA MET A 75 11.04 -14.83 -4.74
C MET A 75 11.23 -13.47 -4.03
N PRO A 76 12.42 -12.89 -4.02
CA PRO A 76 12.65 -11.59 -3.36
C PRO A 76 11.68 -10.49 -3.79
N THR A 77 11.33 -10.42 -5.08
CA THR A 77 10.37 -9.45 -5.63
C THR A 77 8.94 -9.65 -5.14
N MET A 78 8.64 -10.80 -4.53
CA MET A 78 7.34 -11.09 -3.94
C MET A 78 7.03 -10.22 -2.73
N ILE A 79 8.04 -9.48 -2.19
CA ILE A 79 7.84 -8.51 -1.11
C ILE A 79 6.73 -7.51 -1.43
N PHE A 80 6.64 -7.03 -2.67
CA PHE A 80 5.57 -6.11 -3.08
C PHE A 80 4.17 -6.74 -3.09
N ARG A 81 4.08 -8.07 -3.08
CA ARG A 81 2.82 -8.81 -2.99
C ARG A 81 2.43 -9.12 -1.55
N VAL A 82 3.39 -9.48 -0.69
CA VAL A 82 3.13 -9.86 0.70
C VAL A 82 3.22 -8.69 1.69
N ALA A 83 3.84 -7.59 1.28
CA ALA A 83 3.92 -6.35 2.04
C ALA A 83 3.64 -5.14 1.11
N PRO A 84 2.43 -5.00 0.54
CA PRO A 84 2.14 -3.94 -0.42
C PRO A 84 2.12 -2.55 0.23
N LEU A 85 2.60 -1.54 -0.50
CA LEU A 85 2.37 -0.14 -0.12
C LEU A 85 0.90 0.22 -0.37
N ARG A 86 0.19 0.57 0.68
CA ARG A 86 -1.24 0.89 0.69
C ARG A 86 -1.45 2.37 0.97
N ARG A 87 -1.08 3.24 0.03
CA ARG A 87 -1.20 4.71 0.17
C ARG A 87 -2.62 5.18 0.54
N PRO A 88 -3.70 4.67 -0.11
CA PRO A 88 -5.05 5.07 0.28
C PRO A 88 -5.38 4.76 1.74
N ASP A 89 -4.85 3.67 2.28
CA ASP A 89 -5.11 3.29 3.66
C ASP A 89 -4.31 4.16 4.64
N ILE A 90 -3.09 4.59 4.25
CA ILE A 90 -2.32 5.57 5.04
C ILE A 90 -3.08 6.89 5.07
N ALA A 91 -3.56 7.39 3.91
CA ALA A 91 -4.35 8.61 3.85
C ALA A 91 -5.61 8.51 4.73
N ALA A 92 -6.40 7.46 4.57
CA ALA A 92 -7.64 7.26 5.31
C ALA A 92 -7.42 7.15 6.82
N ASN A 93 -6.35 6.45 7.25
CA ASN A 93 -5.99 6.33 8.67
C ASN A 93 -5.64 7.67 9.33
N ASN A 94 -5.30 8.67 8.53
CA ASN A 94 -4.95 10.02 8.99
C ASN A 94 -6.03 11.08 8.64
N GLY A 95 -7.23 10.65 8.23
CA GLY A 95 -8.37 11.53 7.98
C GLY A 95 -8.37 12.20 6.59
N PHE A 96 -7.62 11.66 5.64
CA PHE A 96 -7.49 12.20 4.28
C PHE A 96 -7.98 11.23 3.23
N THR A 97 -8.32 11.76 2.06
CA THR A 97 -8.57 10.98 0.85
C THR A 97 -7.32 11.02 -0.05
N ALA A 98 -6.81 9.84 -0.40
CA ALA A 98 -5.67 9.75 -1.33
C ALA A 98 -6.02 10.37 -2.69
N LEU A 99 -5.05 11.03 -3.33
CA LEU A 99 -5.28 11.80 -4.57
C LEU A 99 -5.89 10.97 -5.70
N GLU A 100 -5.52 9.70 -5.82
CA GLU A 100 -6.05 8.76 -6.80
C GLU A 100 -7.49 8.28 -6.50
N LYS A 101 -8.00 8.57 -5.29
CA LYS A 101 -9.35 8.23 -4.84
C LYS A 101 -10.26 9.44 -4.65
N ALA A 102 -9.73 10.64 -4.87
CA ALA A 102 -10.50 11.87 -4.72
C ALA A 102 -11.73 11.87 -5.65
N SER A 103 -12.85 12.36 -5.15
CA SER A 103 -14.12 12.45 -5.90
C SER A 103 -14.04 13.46 -7.04
N GLU A 104 -13.29 14.55 -6.82
CA GLU A 104 -13.05 15.58 -7.82
C GLU A 104 -11.59 15.59 -8.23
N ASN A 105 -11.33 15.68 -9.53
CA ASN A 105 -10.00 15.78 -10.13
C ASN A 105 -9.01 14.76 -9.55
N PRO A 106 -9.31 13.44 -9.63
CA PRO A 106 -8.40 12.40 -9.16
C PRO A 106 -7.10 12.46 -9.94
N ARG A 107 -5.96 12.32 -9.25
CA ARG A 107 -4.65 12.31 -9.91
C ARG A 107 -3.74 11.24 -9.34
N GLN A 108 -2.90 10.70 -10.21
CA GLN A 108 -1.87 9.76 -9.81
C GLN A 108 -0.66 10.50 -9.22
N THR A 109 0.05 9.83 -8.34
CA THR A 109 1.37 10.25 -7.84
C THR A 109 2.42 9.34 -8.48
N PRO A 110 3.07 9.78 -9.58
CA PRO A 110 3.98 8.94 -10.32
C PRO A 110 5.15 8.42 -9.48
N PHE A 111 5.56 7.19 -9.79
CA PHE A 111 6.72 6.56 -9.21
C PHE A 111 8.01 7.30 -9.61
N SER A 112 8.91 7.48 -8.67
CA SER A 112 10.22 8.10 -8.88
C SER A 112 11.37 7.14 -8.57
N LYS A 113 11.35 6.51 -7.38
CA LYS A 113 12.44 5.66 -6.89
C LYS A 113 11.91 4.61 -5.92
N CYS A 114 12.57 3.43 -5.92
CA CYS A 114 12.38 2.43 -4.88
C CYS A 114 13.74 1.87 -4.45
N GLU A 115 13.91 1.70 -3.15
CA GLU A 115 15.05 1.01 -2.53
C GLU A 115 14.51 -0.10 -1.64
N VAL A 116 14.98 -1.33 -1.85
CA VAL A 116 14.56 -2.50 -1.07
C VAL A 116 15.75 -3.05 -0.30
N ARG A 117 15.53 -3.36 0.96
CA ARG A 117 16.49 -4.02 1.86
C ARG A 117 15.87 -5.31 2.37
N TRP A 118 16.51 -6.42 2.07
CA TRP A 118 16.14 -7.76 2.56
C TRP A 118 17.00 -8.10 3.77
N HIS A 119 16.36 -8.63 4.81
CA HIS A 119 17.00 -9.00 6.09
C HIS A 119 16.95 -10.49 6.34
N ALA A 120 15.83 -11.13 5.99
CA ALA A 120 15.65 -12.57 6.10
C ALA A 120 14.86 -13.12 4.89
N PRO A 121 15.04 -14.40 4.53
CA PRO A 121 14.22 -15.01 3.50
C PRO A 121 12.77 -15.15 3.97
N ILE A 122 11.85 -15.03 3.01
CA ILE A 122 10.42 -15.31 3.21
C ILE A 122 10.14 -16.69 2.64
N GLN A 123 9.38 -17.51 3.34
CA GLN A 123 9.12 -18.89 2.96
C GLN A 123 7.66 -19.28 3.12
N SER A 124 7.28 -20.41 2.54
CA SER A 124 5.94 -20.98 2.74
C SER A 124 5.70 -21.29 4.21
N GLY A 125 4.53 -20.94 4.73
CA GLY A 125 4.15 -21.03 6.13
C GLY A 125 4.43 -19.78 6.94
N ASP A 126 5.12 -18.76 6.38
CA ASP A 126 5.29 -17.49 7.04
C ASP A 126 4.00 -16.67 7.03
N SER A 127 3.82 -15.89 8.11
CA SER A 127 2.76 -14.91 8.29
C SER A 127 3.41 -13.53 8.29
N ILE A 128 3.35 -12.83 7.15
CA ILE A 128 4.04 -11.55 6.99
C ILE A 128 3.13 -10.42 7.39
N THR A 129 3.50 -9.72 8.45
CA THR A 129 2.83 -8.50 8.91
C THR A 129 3.59 -7.27 8.43
N SER A 130 2.90 -6.37 7.76
CA SER A 130 3.48 -5.15 7.21
C SER A 130 2.65 -3.91 7.53
N PHE A 131 3.31 -2.75 7.57
CA PHE A 131 2.66 -1.44 7.61
C PHE A 131 3.50 -0.42 6.85
N GLY A 132 2.82 0.59 6.32
CA GLY A 132 3.46 1.69 5.64
C GLY A 132 3.36 2.99 6.43
N HIS A 133 4.38 3.85 6.33
CA HIS A 133 4.37 5.19 6.90
C HIS A 133 5.11 6.19 6.01
N ILE A 134 4.89 7.48 6.27
CA ILE A 134 5.64 8.54 5.59
C ILE A 134 7.02 8.65 6.23
N LEU A 135 8.07 8.35 5.45
CA LEU A 135 9.46 8.46 5.88
C LEU A 135 10.01 9.87 5.75
N SER A 136 9.73 10.52 4.60
CA SER A 136 10.23 11.87 4.33
C SER A 136 9.39 12.59 3.28
N LYS A 137 9.48 13.92 3.30
CA LYS A 137 9.01 14.81 2.21
C LYS A 137 10.15 15.75 1.86
N GLU A 138 10.28 16.02 0.57
CA GLU A 138 11.32 16.93 0.08
C GLU A 138 10.87 17.66 -1.17
N GLU A 139 11.43 18.84 -1.37
CA GLU A 139 11.27 19.59 -2.60
C GLU A 139 12.63 19.69 -3.31
N ARG A 140 12.66 19.33 -4.59
CA ARG A 140 13.83 19.45 -5.44
C ARG A 140 13.46 20.07 -6.77
N ARG A 141 14.08 21.18 -7.12
CA ARG A 141 13.85 21.90 -8.39
C ARG A 141 12.36 22.19 -8.65
N GLY A 142 11.62 22.52 -7.59
CA GLY A 142 10.19 22.79 -7.64
C GLY A 142 9.29 21.54 -7.69
N ASN A 143 9.84 20.34 -7.81
CA ASN A 143 9.07 19.10 -7.69
C ASN A 143 8.98 18.67 -6.23
N LYS A 144 7.79 18.28 -5.79
CA LYS A 144 7.51 17.82 -4.43
C LYS A 144 7.44 16.31 -4.37
N PHE A 145 8.28 15.70 -3.55
CA PHE A 145 8.39 14.25 -3.39
C PHE A 145 7.95 13.81 -1.99
N VAL A 146 7.29 12.67 -1.94
CA VAL A 146 6.98 11.98 -0.69
C VAL A 146 7.56 10.58 -0.76
N THR A 147 8.32 10.20 0.27
CA THR A 147 8.87 8.85 0.41
C THR A 147 8.09 8.11 1.49
N PHE A 148 7.57 6.97 1.11
CA PHE A 148 6.91 6.00 1.97
C PHE A 148 7.91 4.93 2.35
N ARG A 149 7.90 4.49 3.60
CA ARG A 149 8.56 3.26 4.03
C ARG A 149 7.52 2.19 4.34
N VAL A 150 7.74 0.99 3.83
CA VAL A 150 7.01 -0.20 4.24
C VAL A 150 7.98 -1.10 4.99
N GLU A 151 7.58 -1.53 6.18
CA GLU A 151 8.31 -2.49 7.00
C GLU A 151 7.52 -3.80 7.08
N ALA A 152 8.22 -4.93 7.01
CA ALA A 152 7.64 -6.26 7.04
C ALA A 152 8.37 -7.16 8.03
N THR A 153 7.60 -7.83 8.89
CA THR A 153 8.08 -8.80 9.87
C THR A 153 7.37 -10.13 9.66
N ASN A 154 8.01 -11.23 10.06
CA ASN A 154 7.36 -12.54 10.10
C ASN A 154 6.62 -12.75 11.44
N GLN A 155 6.07 -13.95 11.66
CA GLN A 155 5.33 -14.34 12.86
C GLN A 155 6.18 -14.34 14.17
N ASN A 156 7.49 -14.26 14.05
CA ASN A 156 8.44 -14.22 15.17
C ASN A 156 8.93 -12.79 15.45
N ASP A 157 8.27 -11.76 14.87
CA ASP A 157 8.68 -10.35 14.88
C ASP A 157 10.08 -10.09 14.29
N GLU A 158 10.60 -11.04 13.51
CA GLU A 158 11.84 -10.85 12.78
C GLU A 158 11.59 -10.00 11.53
N LYS A 159 12.39 -8.93 11.36
CA LYS A 159 12.30 -8.09 10.15
C LYS A 159 12.78 -8.89 8.94
N VAL A 160 11.90 -9.12 7.97
CA VAL A 160 12.21 -9.85 6.73
C VAL A 160 12.62 -8.92 5.61
N ALA A 161 11.98 -7.77 5.50
CA ALA A 161 12.34 -6.75 4.53
C ALA A 161 11.80 -5.38 4.93
N GLU A 162 12.37 -4.35 4.31
CA GLU A 162 11.80 -3.01 4.26
C GLU A 162 12.08 -2.37 2.91
N TYR A 163 11.23 -1.44 2.48
CA TYR A 163 11.52 -0.68 1.27
C TYR A 163 11.01 0.75 1.34
N ASP A 164 11.75 1.63 0.68
CA ASP A 164 11.44 3.04 0.51
C ASP A 164 10.90 3.26 -0.90
N TYR A 165 9.70 3.83 -1.00
CA TYR A 165 9.02 4.10 -2.26
C TYR A 165 8.73 5.59 -2.38
N THR A 166 9.40 6.25 -3.32
CA THR A 166 9.27 7.69 -3.53
C THR A 166 8.34 7.99 -4.71
N CYS A 167 7.38 8.87 -4.48
CA CYS A 167 6.45 9.38 -5.48
C CYS A 167 6.62 10.88 -5.68
N VAL A 168 6.30 11.34 -6.90
CA VAL A 168 6.10 12.77 -7.18
C VAL A 168 4.68 13.14 -6.80
N PHE A 169 4.51 14.00 -5.81
CA PHE A 169 3.19 14.50 -5.38
C PHE A 169 2.77 15.72 -6.19
N GLU A 170 3.74 16.56 -6.55
CA GLU A 170 3.49 17.77 -7.32
C GLU A 170 4.71 18.08 -8.20
N TYR A 171 4.43 18.47 -9.44
CA TYR A 171 5.48 18.91 -10.38
C TYR A 171 5.69 20.42 -10.26
N GLY A 172 6.94 20.84 -10.42
CA GLY A 172 7.30 22.25 -10.55
C GLY A 172 6.62 22.90 -11.74
N LYS A 173 6.32 24.19 -11.63
CA LYS A 173 5.71 24.97 -12.71
C LYS A 173 6.57 24.87 -13.98
N GLY A 174 5.94 24.50 -15.10
CA GLY A 174 6.59 24.35 -16.42
C GLY A 174 7.02 22.92 -16.77
N GLN A 175 6.87 21.95 -15.87
CA GLN A 175 6.99 20.53 -16.19
C GLN A 175 5.60 19.95 -16.39
N ASN A 176 5.08 20.05 -17.61
CA ASN A 176 3.79 19.49 -17.95
C ASN A 176 3.85 17.97 -17.87
N THR A 177 2.98 17.37 -17.06
CA THR A 177 2.50 16.01 -17.31
C THR A 177 1.91 16.01 -18.72
N ARG A 178 2.45 15.19 -19.60
CA ARG A 178 1.78 14.93 -20.88
C ARG A 178 0.40 14.38 -20.55
N GLU A 179 -0.62 15.14 -20.87
CA GLU A 179 -1.99 14.64 -20.91
C GLU A 179 -1.99 13.50 -21.93
N SER A 180 -2.33 12.30 -21.46
CA SER A 180 -2.48 11.09 -22.27
C SER A 180 -3.95 10.89 -22.58
#